data_54ed1023ca32ba152a1af364dc1bdec3
#
_entry.id   54ed1023ca32ba152a1af364dc1bdec3
#
_cell.length_a   1.000
_cell.length_b   1.000
_cell.length_c   1.000
_cell.angle_alpha   90.00
_cell.angle_beta   90.00
_cell.angle_gamma   90.00
#
_symmetry.space_group_name_H-M   'P 1'
#
loop_
_entity.id
_entity.type
_entity.pdbx_description
1 polymer ?
#
loop_
_entity_poly.entity_id
_entity_poly.type
_entity_poly.pdbx_seq_one_letter_code
_entity_poly.pdbx_strand_id
1 'polypeptide(L)'
;LTANLAKGKLISVPAGDNDTVPVGVIELPSFYGNIGAGNTLTTTTDDVSELIRKLNTAGAQGIILDLRMNGGGLLSEAVRLTGLFIPIGPVVQVRDSSGRKEILSDRDPSMLWDGPLIVLTSRFSASASEIVAGALKDHARALIVGNSSTHGKGTVQEVYHMNNRIPFSFFSNIEKQARTVASKITIKQFYLPDG
;
A
#
# COMPACT_ATOMS: atom_id res chain seq x y z
N LEU A 1 11.94 -18.10 -3.49
CA LEU A 1 10.79 -17.36 -2.98
C LEU A 1 10.38 -16.39 -4.08
N THR A 2 9.43 -16.78 -4.93
CA THR A 2 8.74 -15.83 -5.79
C THR A 2 8.01 -14.86 -4.87
N ALA A 3 8.49 -13.63 -4.79
CA ALA A 3 7.84 -12.61 -3.99
C ALA A 3 6.38 -12.46 -4.44
N ASN A 4 5.48 -12.27 -3.49
CA ASN A 4 4.10 -11.91 -3.76
C ASN A 4 4.06 -10.46 -4.26
N LEU A 5 4.46 -10.27 -5.53
CA LEU A 5 4.47 -8.98 -6.21
C LEU A 5 3.06 -8.64 -6.74
N ALA A 6 2.85 -7.37 -7.06
CA ALA A 6 1.65 -6.91 -7.74
C ALA A 6 1.48 -7.63 -9.09
N LYS A 7 0.24 -7.95 -9.44
CA LYS A 7 -0.11 -8.62 -10.70
C LYS A 7 -1.20 -7.84 -11.41
N GLY A 8 -1.07 -7.70 -12.73
CA GLY A 8 -2.05 -7.04 -13.57
C GLY A 8 -2.65 -8.00 -14.60
N LYS A 9 -3.93 -7.81 -14.88
CA LYS A 9 -4.64 -8.48 -15.97
C LYS A 9 -5.67 -7.53 -16.58
N LEU A 10 -5.93 -7.70 -17.87
CA LEU A 10 -7.03 -7.03 -18.58
C LEU A 10 -8.20 -8.00 -18.66
N ILE A 11 -9.39 -7.53 -18.34
CA ILE A 11 -10.65 -8.28 -18.47
C ILE A 11 -11.62 -7.48 -19.32
N SER A 12 -12.55 -8.18 -19.99
CA SER A 12 -13.68 -7.56 -20.70
C SER A 12 -14.91 -7.64 -19.81
N VAL A 13 -15.50 -6.50 -19.50
CA VAL A 13 -16.70 -6.38 -18.67
C VAL A 13 -17.88 -6.02 -19.56
N PRO A 14 -19.03 -6.71 -19.48
CA PRO A 14 -20.23 -6.35 -20.24
C PRO A 14 -20.67 -4.91 -19.96
N ALA A 15 -20.99 -4.16 -21.01
CA ALA A 15 -21.43 -2.78 -20.96
C ALA A 15 -22.64 -2.57 -21.89
N GLY A 16 -23.78 -3.14 -21.53
CA GLY A 16 -24.99 -3.17 -22.34
C GLY A 16 -25.19 -4.49 -23.10
N ASP A 17 -26.14 -4.51 -24.06
CA ASP A 17 -26.65 -5.76 -24.64
C ASP A 17 -25.65 -6.50 -25.54
N ASN A 18 -24.69 -5.83 -26.15
CA ASN A 18 -23.70 -6.45 -27.04
C ASN A 18 -22.31 -5.79 -27.00
N ASP A 19 -22.02 -4.99 -25.99
CA ASP A 19 -20.75 -4.26 -25.88
C ASP A 19 -19.94 -4.72 -24.65
N THR A 20 -18.60 -4.58 -24.73
CA THR A 20 -17.71 -4.88 -23.61
C THR A 20 -16.70 -3.76 -23.43
N VAL A 21 -16.37 -3.48 -22.17
CA VAL A 21 -15.37 -2.49 -21.81
C VAL A 21 -14.14 -3.20 -21.24
N PRO A 22 -12.93 -2.91 -21.76
CA PRO A 22 -11.70 -3.44 -21.21
C PRO A 22 -11.39 -2.74 -19.87
N VAL A 23 -11.22 -3.55 -18.81
CA VAL A 23 -10.92 -3.07 -17.46
C VAL A 23 -9.65 -3.74 -16.95
N GLY A 24 -8.71 -2.93 -16.47
CA GLY A 24 -7.50 -3.41 -15.82
C GLY A 24 -7.78 -3.85 -14.39
N VAL A 25 -7.30 -5.02 -13.99
CA VAL A 25 -7.34 -5.48 -12.60
C VAL A 25 -5.91 -5.59 -12.09
N ILE A 26 -5.60 -4.87 -11.00
CA ILE A 26 -4.32 -4.91 -10.32
C ILE A 26 -4.53 -5.60 -8.96
N GLU A 27 -4.02 -6.81 -8.82
CA GLU A 27 -4.00 -7.55 -7.56
C GLU A 27 -2.74 -7.18 -6.77
N LEU A 28 -2.90 -6.50 -5.64
CA LEU A 28 -1.82 -6.08 -4.78
C LEU A 28 -1.84 -6.86 -3.46
N PRO A 29 -0.91 -7.79 -3.22
CA PRO A 29 -0.94 -8.66 -2.05
C PRO A 29 -0.39 -8.01 -0.78
N SER A 30 0.50 -7.02 -0.88
CA SER A 30 1.07 -6.27 0.24
C SER A 30 1.73 -4.98 -0.24
N PHE A 31 2.01 -4.06 0.69
CA PHE A 31 2.81 -2.85 0.42
C PHE A 31 4.28 -3.14 0.76
N TYR A 32 5.00 -3.65 -0.23
CA TYR A 32 6.42 -3.99 -0.13
C TYR A 32 7.33 -2.87 -0.61
N GLY A 33 8.60 -2.91 -0.19
CA GLY A 33 9.62 -1.98 -0.65
C GLY A 33 10.97 -2.67 -0.82
N ASN A 34 11.71 -2.28 -1.84
CA ASN A 34 13.06 -2.75 -2.14
C ASN A 34 13.20 -4.27 -2.12
N ILE A 35 12.26 -4.98 -2.79
CA ILE A 35 12.32 -6.41 -2.95
C ILE A 35 13.01 -6.75 -4.26
N GLY A 36 13.87 -7.79 -4.23
CA GLY A 36 14.62 -8.24 -5.38
C GLY A 36 16.07 -8.55 -5.00
N ALA A 37 16.92 -8.78 -5.98
CA ALA A 37 18.35 -9.02 -5.80
C ALA A 37 19.15 -8.18 -6.80
N GLY A 38 20.24 -7.57 -6.32
CA GLY A 38 21.11 -6.75 -7.17
C GLY A 38 20.40 -5.50 -7.69
N ASN A 39 20.47 -5.25 -8.98
CA ASN A 39 19.90 -4.06 -9.65
C ASN A 39 18.40 -4.20 -9.99
N THR A 40 17.72 -5.25 -9.54
CA THR A 40 16.30 -5.50 -9.80
C THR A 40 15.42 -5.26 -8.57
N LEU A 41 15.86 -4.36 -7.69
CA LEU A 41 15.05 -3.95 -6.54
C LEU A 41 13.83 -3.17 -7.04
N THR A 42 12.65 -3.54 -6.56
CA THR A 42 11.40 -2.87 -6.89
C THR A 42 10.58 -2.56 -5.65
N THR A 43 9.67 -1.61 -5.77
CA THR A 43 8.71 -1.25 -4.73
C THR A 43 7.29 -1.49 -5.24
N THR A 44 6.32 -1.50 -4.32
CA THR A 44 4.90 -1.57 -4.67
C THR A 44 4.50 -0.50 -5.69
N THR A 45 4.92 0.74 -5.43
CA THR A 45 4.54 1.87 -6.28
C THR A 45 5.15 1.76 -7.67
N ASP A 46 6.40 1.28 -7.78
CA ASP A 46 7.06 1.11 -9.08
C ASP A 46 6.36 0.03 -9.91
N ASP A 47 6.06 -1.12 -9.30
CA ASP A 47 5.36 -2.22 -9.99
C ASP A 47 3.94 -1.82 -10.41
N VAL A 48 3.17 -1.17 -9.53
CA VAL A 48 1.82 -0.71 -9.86
C VAL A 48 1.87 0.36 -10.95
N SER A 49 2.85 1.26 -10.92
CA SER A 49 3.05 2.25 -11.98
C SER A 49 3.29 1.61 -13.34
N GLU A 50 4.13 0.58 -13.39
CA GLU A 50 4.39 -0.17 -14.62
C GLU A 50 3.14 -0.90 -15.11
N LEU A 51 2.39 -1.52 -14.21
CA LEU A 51 1.13 -2.19 -14.54
C LEU A 51 0.09 -1.21 -15.08
N ILE A 52 -0.07 -0.03 -14.48
CA ILE A 52 -0.97 1.01 -14.97
C ILE A 52 -0.59 1.43 -16.40
N ARG A 53 0.69 1.68 -16.67
CA ARG A 53 1.14 2.03 -18.03
C ARG A 53 0.85 0.93 -19.05
N LYS A 54 1.10 -0.34 -18.69
CA LYS A 54 0.78 -1.50 -19.55
C LYS A 54 -0.72 -1.62 -19.82
N LEU A 55 -1.55 -1.47 -18.80
CA LEU A 55 -3.00 -1.54 -18.90
C LEU A 55 -3.55 -0.39 -19.76
N ASN A 56 -3.05 0.83 -19.58
CA ASN A 56 -3.39 1.99 -20.39
C ASN A 56 -3.03 1.76 -21.87
N THR A 57 -1.81 1.27 -22.15
CA THR A 57 -1.39 0.91 -23.51
C THR A 57 -2.26 -0.20 -24.11
N ALA A 58 -2.75 -1.12 -23.30
CA ALA A 58 -3.67 -2.19 -23.73
C ALA A 58 -5.13 -1.72 -23.87
N GLY A 59 -5.42 -0.42 -23.69
CA GLY A 59 -6.73 0.19 -23.90
C GLY A 59 -7.69 0.04 -22.73
N ALA A 60 -7.21 -0.19 -21.50
CA ALA A 60 -8.07 -0.20 -20.32
C ALA A 60 -8.82 1.12 -20.16
N GLN A 61 -10.14 1.05 -19.95
CA GLN A 61 -11.01 2.22 -19.73
C GLN A 61 -11.35 2.43 -18.26
N GLY A 62 -10.93 1.51 -17.38
CA GLY A 62 -11.08 1.59 -15.93
C GLY A 62 -10.06 0.69 -15.24
N ILE A 63 -9.79 0.97 -13.98
CA ILE A 63 -8.90 0.15 -13.14
C ILE A 63 -9.65 -0.32 -11.90
N ILE A 64 -9.44 -1.59 -11.57
CA ILE A 64 -9.81 -2.21 -10.29
C ILE A 64 -8.52 -2.48 -9.53
N LEU A 65 -8.33 -1.83 -8.39
CA LEU A 65 -7.26 -2.12 -7.44
C LEU A 65 -7.78 -3.10 -6.39
N ASP A 66 -7.29 -4.33 -6.42
CA ASP A 66 -7.73 -5.39 -5.51
C ASP A 66 -6.83 -5.48 -4.27
N LEU A 67 -7.37 -5.00 -3.14
CA LEU A 67 -6.75 -5.03 -1.82
C LEU A 67 -7.41 -6.06 -0.88
N ARG A 68 -8.30 -6.91 -1.37
CA ARG A 68 -9.09 -7.81 -0.52
C ARG A 68 -8.25 -8.74 0.36
N MET A 69 -7.08 -9.17 -0.11
CA MET A 69 -6.18 -10.05 0.63
C MET A 69 -4.91 -9.33 1.11
N ASN A 70 -4.93 -8.00 1.15
CA ASN A 70 -3.78 -7.18 1.49
C ASN A 70 -3.82 -6.74 2.96
N GLY A 71 -3.00 -7.35 3.80
CA GLY A 71 -2.85 -7.01 5.23
C GLY A 71 -2.06 -5.73 5.53
N GLY A 72 -1.69 -4.95 4.51
CA GLY A 72 -0.92 -3.72 4.66
C GLY A 72 0.55 -3.88 4.28
N GLY A 73 1.42 -3.10 4.90
CA GLY A 73 2.86 -3.06 4.65
C GLY A 73 3.45 -1.69 4.95
N LEU A 74 4.32 -1.19 4.09
CA LEU A 74 5.03 0.06 4.28
C LEU A 74 4.10 1.27 4.13
N LEU A 75 4.12 2.14 5.15
CA LEU A 75 3.35 3.39 5.15
C LEU A 75 3.79 4.33 4.02
N SER A 76 5.09 4.41 3.75
CA SER A 76 5.64 5.21 2.65
C SER A 76 5.10 4.78 1.29
N GLU A 77 4.93 3.46 1.08
CA GLU A 77 4.37 2.93 -0.16
C GLU A 77 2.87 3.21 -0.28
N ALA A 78 2.11 3.21 0.83
CA ALA A 78 0.71 3.63 0.82
C ALA A 78 0.56 5.09 0.36
N VAL A 79 1.42 5.99 0.86
CA VAL A 79 1.41 7.41 0.46
C VAL A 79 1.76 7.56 -1.02
N ARG A 80 2.87 6.96 -1.47
CA ARG A 80 3.33 7.02 -2.86
C ARG A 80 2.33 6.42 -3.84
N LEU A 81 1.76 5.26 -3.50
CA LEU A 81 0.77 4.59 -4.36
C LEU A 81 -0.51 5.40 -4.49
N THR A 82 -0.98 6.03 -3.41
CA THR A 82 -2.14 6.92 -3.48
C THR A 82 -1.90 8.07 -4.46
N GLY A 83 -0.69 8.64 -4.48
CA GLY A 83 -0.27 9.70 -5.40
C GLY A 83 -0.34 9.32 -6.88
N LEU A 84 -0.35 8.03 -7.23
CA LEU A 84 -0.59 7.62 -8.63
C LEU A 84 -2.00 7.97 -9.12
N PHE A 85 -2.93 8.25 -8.21
CA PHE A 85 -4.35 8.43 -8.48
C PHE A 85 -4.90 9.79 -8.06
N ILE A 86 -4.18 10.58 -7.27
CA ILE A 86 -4.58 11.94 -6.85
C ILE A 86 -3.54 12.96 -7.31
N PRO A 87 -3.92 14.22 -7.57
CA PRO A 87 -2.93 15.22 -8.01
C PRO A 87 -2.03 15.67 -6.87
N ILE A 88 -2.58 16.13 -5.78
CA ILE A 88 -1.87 16.56 -4.55
C ILE A 88 -2.87 16.44 -3.40
N GLY A 89 -2.38 16.08 -2.23
CA GLY A 89 -3.24 16.15 -1.06
C GLY A 89 -2.83 15.24 0.10
N PRO A 90 -3.53 15.36 1.23
CA PRO A 90 -3.29 14.52 2.39
C PRO A 90 -3.67 13.07 2.11
N VAL A 91 -2.83 12.14 2.58
CA VAL A 91 -3.10 10.70 2.45
C VAL A 91 -3.41 10.09 3.81
N VAL A 92 -2.69 10.51 4.85
CA VAL A 92 -2.86 9.96 6.20
C VAL A 92 -2.36 10.96 7.24
N GLN A 93 -3.05 11.03 8.36
CA GLN A 93 -2.58 11.73 9.55
C GLN A 93 -1.97 10.70 10.50
N VAL A 94 -0.80 10.98 11.06
CA VAL A 94 -0.18 10.15 12.10
C VAL A 94 -0.02 10.96 13.38
N ARG A 95 -0.28 10.32 14.53
CA ARG A 95 -0.17 10.94 15.85
C ARG A 95 0.76 10.11 16.72
N ASP A 96 1.79 10.75 17.27
CA ASP A 96 2.72 10.11 18.20
C ASP A 96 2.21 10.11 19.65
N SER A 97 2.97 9.48 20.54
CA SER A 97 2.65 9.39 21.98
C SER A 97 2.67 10.74 22.70
N SER A 98 3.33 11.77 22.14
CA SER A 98 3.32 13.14 22.66
C SER A 98 2.07 13.93 22.24
N GLY A 99 1.23 13.35 21.38
CA GLY A 99 0.06 14.00 20.80
C GLY A 99 0.35 14.83 19.56
N ARG A 100 1.60 14.88 19.09
CA ARG A 100 1.98 15.61 17.88
C ARG A 100 1.40 14.92 16.65
N LYS A 101 0.71 15.69 15.83
CA LYS A 101 0.17 15.24 14.55
C LYS A 101 1.11 15.60 13.40
N GLU A 102 1.24 14.70 12.47
CA GLU A 102 1.95 14.86 11.20
C GLU A 102 1.04 14.40 10.08
N ILE A 103 0.91 15.19 9.02
CA ILE A 103 0.14 14.84 7.83
C ILE A 103 1.11 14.41 6.75
N LEU A 104 0.98 13.16 6.32
CA LEU A 104 1.72 12.64 5.17
C LEU A 104 0.84 12.84 3.94
N SER A 105 1.37 13.56 2.97
CA SER A 105 0.67 13.97 1.75
C SER A 105 1.43 13.54 0.52
N ASP A 106 0.72 13.32 -0.56
CA ASP A 106 1.31 13.38 -1.88
C ASP A 106 1.59 14.85 -2.26
N ARG A 107 2.74 15.09 -2.87
CA ARG A 107 3.23 16.41 -3.27
C ARG A 107 3.49 16.52 -4.76
N ASP A 108 3.34 15.42 -5.49
CA ASP A 108 3.51 15.38 -6.94
C ASP A 108 2.16 15.70 -7.61
N PRO A 109 2.06 16.77 -8.42
CA PRO A 109 0.82 17.11 -9.09
C PRO A 109 0.45 16.13 -10.22
N SER A 110 1.34 15.24 -10.61
CA SER A 110 1.11 14.30 -11.70
C SER A 110 0.31 13.08 -11.21
N MET A 111 -0.82 12.83 -11.84
CA MET A 111 -1.54 11.57 -11.72
C MET A 111 -1.14 10.63 -12.84
N LEU A 112 -0.87 9.37 -12.51
CA LEU A 112 -0.60 8.36 -13.52
C LEU A 112 -1.88 7.80 -14.14
N TRP A 113 -2.97 7.78 -13.38
CA TRP A 113 -4.28 7.33 -13.82
C TRP A 113 -5.38 8.26 -13.29
N ASP A 114 -6.10 8.91 -14.19
CA ASP A 114 -7.21 9.83 -13.93
C ASP A 114 -8.59 9.26 -14.30
N GLY A 115 -8.62 8.10 -14.98
CA GLY A 115 -9.83 7.40 -15.39
C GLY A 115 -10.60 6.73 -14.22
N PRO A 116 -11.70 6.02 -14.50
CA PRO A 116 -12.51 5.32 -13.50
C PRO A 116 -11.65 4.37 -12.65
N LEU A 117 -11.86 4.42 -11.32
CA LEU A 117 -11.13 3.61 -10.35
C LEU A 117 -12.07 2.99 -9.32
N ILE A 118 -11.95 1.67 -9.16
CA ILE A 118 -12.61 0.90 -8.10
C ILE A 118 -11.52 0.31 -7.21
N VAL A 119 -11.72 0.38 -5.89
CA VAL A 119 -10.88 -0.31 -4.91
C VAL A 119 -11.69 -1.39 -4.23
N LEU A 120 -11.23 -2.64 -4.37
CA LEU A 120 -11.85 -3.78 -3.69
C LEU A 120 -11.21 -3.99 -2.33
N THR A 121 -12.03 -4.05 -1.29
CA THR A 121 -11.61 -4.27 0.10
C THR A 121 -12.33 -5.47 0.73
N SER A 122 -11.77 -6.00 1.81
CA SER A 122 -12.39 -7.03 2.63
C SER A 122 -12.00 -6.88 4.10
N ARG A 123 -12.46 -7.78 4.95
CA ARG A 123 -12.03 -7.86 6.37
C ARG A 123 -10.53 -8.12 6.55
N PHE A 124 -9.84 -8.62 5.52
CA PHE A 124 -8.39 -8.83 5.54
C PHE A 124 -7.60 -7.60 5.10
N SER A 125 -8.28 -6.61 4.50
CA SER A 125 -7.65 -5.33 4.17
C SER A 125 -7.32 -4.58 5.45
N ALA A 126 -6.02 -4.37 5.71
CA ALA A 126 -5.58 -3.78 6.97
C ALA A 126 -4.48 -2.73 6.76
N SER A 127 -4.35 -1.78 7.71
CA SER A 127 -3.22 -0.84 7.80
C SER A 127 -3.04 -0.01 6.52
N ALA A 128 -1.94 -0.18 5.77
CA ALA A 128 -1.67 0.53 4.52
C ALA A 128 -2.82 0.41 3.50
N SER A 129 -3.49 -0.75 3.43
CA SER A 129 -4.67 -0.93 2.57
C SER A 129 -5.83 -0.05 2.99
N GLU A 130 -6.05 0.11 4.30
CA GLU A 130 -7.09 0.98 4.85
C GLU A 130 -6.77 2.45 4.60
N ILE A 131 -5.49 2.81 4.68
CA ILE A 131 -5.02 4.17 4.37
C ILE A 131 -5.30 4.51 2.90
N VAL A 132 -4.90 3.64 1.96
CA VAL A 132 -5.11 3.88 0.52
C VAL A 132 -6.59 3.95 0.19
N ALA A 133 -7.38 2.97 0.63
CA ALA A 133 -8.82 2.95 0.38
C ALA A 133 -9.54 4.16 0.97
N GLY A 134 -9.20 4.53 2.22
CA GLY A 134 -9.76 5.68 2.90
C GLY A 134 -9.38 6.99 2.23
N ALA A 135 -8.09 7.20 1.93
CA ALA A 135 -7.64 8.41 1.23
C ALA A 135 -8.32 8.59 -0.13
N LEU A 136 -8.37 7.52 -0.95
CA LEU A 136 -9.03 7.59 -2.25
C LEU A 136 -10.54 7.83 -2.15
N LYS A 137 -11.18 7.37 -1.07
CA LYS A 137 -12.58 7.67 -0.74
C LYS A 137 -12.76 9.15 -0.36
N ASP A 138 -11.95 9.65 0.58
CA ASP A 138 -12.04 11.02 1.10
C ASP A 138 -11.75 12.06 -0.01
N HIS A 139 -10.86 11.72 -0.95
CA HIS A 139 -10.65 12.51 -2.17
C HIS A 139 -11.74 12.35 -3.23
N ALA A 140 -12.82 11.59 -2.97
CA ALA A 140 -13.83 11.22 -3.97
C ALA A 140 -13.25 10.66 -5.28
N ARG A 141 -12.07 10.03 -5.20
CA ARG A 141 -11.32 9.56 -6.37
C ARG A 141 -11.69 8.16 -6.81
N ALA A 142 -12.10 7.29 -5.88
CA ALA A 142 -12.44 5.91 -6.18
C ALA A 142 -13.74 5.48 -5.54
N LEU A 143 -14.42 4.54 -6.19
CA LEU A 143 -15.50 3.77 -5.57
C LEU A 143 -14.91 2.64 -4.75
N ILE A 144 -15.20 2.62 -3.45
CA ILE A 144 -14.75 1.53 -2.57
C ILE A 144 -15.85 0.48 -2.50
N VAL A 145 -15.50 -0.75 -2.83
CA VAL A 145 -16.42 -1.89 -2.89
C VAL A 145 -15.87 -3.04 -2.04
N GLY A 146 -16.71 -3.61 -1.19
CA GLY A 146 -16.29 -4.75 -0.36
C GLY A 146 -17.22 -5.04 0.80
N ASN A 147 -16.67 -5.62 1.87
CA ASN A 147 -17.42 -5.89 3.10
C ASN A 147 -17.82 -4.60 3.81
N SER A 148 -18.76 -4.69 4.75
CA SER A 148 -19.24 -3.56 5.57
C SER A 148 -18.13 -2.87 6.36
N SER A 149 -17.04 -3.56 6.64
CA SER A 149 -15.83 -3.00 7.27
C SER A 149 -14.58 -3.72 6.81
N THR A 150 -13.45 -3.02 6.89
CA THR A 150 -12.10 -3.57 6.81
C THR A 150 -11.64 -4.05 8.19
N HIS A 151 -10.36 -4.34 8.36
CA HIS A 151 -9.81 -4.88 9.61
C HIS A 151 -9.90 -3.92 10.81
N GLY A 152 -9.76 -2.59 10.57
CA GLY A 152 -9.80 -1.58 11.64
C GLY A 152 -8.47 -1.37 12.37
N LYS A 153 -7.32 -1.61 11.70
CA LYS A 153 -6.02 -1.36 12.31
C LYS A 153 -5.65 0.10 12.21
N GLY A 154 -5.72 0.83 13.33
CA GLY A 154 -5.38 2.26 13.43
C GLY A 154 -3.99 2.57 13.99
N THR A 155 -3.02 1.62 13.93
CA THR A 155 -1.71 1.77 14.55
C THR A 155 -0.56 1.56 13.58
N VAL A 156 0.52 2.35 13.75
CA VAL A 156 1.80 2.20 13.06
C VAL A 156 2.78 1.48 13.97
N GLN A 157 3.44 0.45 13.43
CA GLN A 157 4.43 -0.34 14.14
C GLN A 157 5.79 -0.20 13.46
N GLU A 158 6.84 -0.14 14.25
CA GLU A 158 8.22 -0.12 13.78
C GLU A 158 8.97 -1.34 14.30
N VAL A 159 9.86 -1.88 13.46
CA VAL A 159 10.72 -3.01 13.82
C VAL A 159 12.09 -2.49 14.22
N TYR A 160 12.45 -2.69 15.48
CA TYR A 160 13.76 -2.36 16.01
C TYR A 160 14.64 -3.60 16.06
N HIS A 161 15.75 -3.58 15.33
CA HIS A 161 16.78 -4.61 15.40
C HIS A 161 17.72 -4.33 16.57
N MET A 162 17.75 -5.23 17.54
CA MET A 162 18.49 -5.02 18.81
C MET A 162 19.99 -5.30 18.71
N ASN A 163 20.47 -5.88 17.62
CA ASN A 163 21.86 -6.33 17.47
C ASN A 163 22.91 -5.22 17.62
N ASN A 164 22.55 -3.95 17.42
CA ASN A 164 23.49 -2.82 17.48
C ASN A 164 23.47 -2.05 18.82
N ARG A 165 22.66 -2.46 19.80
CA ARG A 165 22.46 -1.69 21.03
C ARG A 165 22.88 -2.43 22.32
N ILE A 166 23.23 -3.72 22.22
CA ILE A 166 23.69 -4.48 23.39
C ILE A 166 25.22 -4.59 23.31
N PRO A 167 25.97 -4.12 24.33
CA PRO A 167 27.42 -4.24 24.33
C PRO A 167 27.86 -5.70 24.17
N PHE A 168 28.80 -5.95 23.30
CA PHE A 168 29.34 -7.29 22.94
C PHE A 168 29.83 -8.09 24.15
N SER A 169 30.16 -7.43 25.26
CA SER A 169 30.64 -8.04 26.51
C SER A 169 29.60 -8.94 27.23
N PHE A 170 28.32 -8.80 26.91
CA PHE A 170 27.28 -9.63 27.54
C PHE A 170 27.10 -11.01 26.90
N PHE A 171 27.68 -11.24 25.72
CA PHE A 171 27.45 -12.45 24.91
C PHE A 171 28.72 -13.29 24.64
N SER A 172 29.75 -13.15 25.45
CA SER A 172 31.06 -13.80 25.24
C SER A 172 31.02 -15.34 25.22
N ASN A 173 29.90 -15.98 25.55
CA ASN A 173 29.74 -17.43 25.60
C ASN A 173 28.58 -17.98 24.75
N ILE A 174 27.96 -17.21 23.89
CA ILE A 174 26.94 -17.72 22.99
C ILE A 174 27.55 -17.83 21.59
N GLU A 175 27.63 -19.07 21.11
CA GLU A 175 28.13 -19.42 19.78
C GLU A 175 27.62 -18.49 18.68
N LYS A 176 28.49 -18.21 17.70
CA LYS A 176 28.35 -17.31 16.53
C LYS A 176 27.14 -17.57 15.59
N GLN A 177 26.03 -18.02 16.09
CA GLN A 177 24.76 -17.94 15.37
C GLN A 177 24.09 -16.61 15.75
N ALA A 178 24.33 -15.59 14.93
CA ALA A 178 23.70 -14.28 15.04
C ALA A 178 22.19 -14.44 14.92
N ARG A 179 21.49 -14.74 16.02
CA ARG A 179 20.06 -14.61 16.10
C ARG A 179 19.76 -13.12 16.14
N THR A 180 19.30 -12.59 15.01
CA THR A 180 18.83 -11.22 14.93
C THR A 180 17.59 -11.09 15.80
N VAL A 181 17.73 -10.46 16.96
CA VAL A 181 16.60 -10.16 17.83
C VAL A 181 15.98 -8.87 17.33
N ALA A 182 14.71 -8.92 16.99
CA ALA A 182 13.93 -7.77 16.59
C ALA A 182 12.70 -7.60 17.48
N SER A 183 12.38 -6.37 17.85
CA SER A 183 11.18 -6.00 18.57
C SER A 183 10.27 -5.18 17.65
N LYS A 184 8.99 -5.52 17.61
CA LYS A 184 7.96 -4.78 16.88
C LYS A 184 7.14 -3.96 17.87
N ILE A 185 7.28 -2.64 17.81
CA ILE A 185 6.69 -1.72 18.78
C ILE A 185 5.69 -0.81 18.08
N THR A 186 4.51 -0.63 18.68
CA THR A 186 3.54 0.40 18.24
C THR A 186 4.05 1.77 18.67
N ILE A 187 4.22 2.67 17.70
CA ILE A 187 4.83 3.98 17.92
C ILE A 187 3.89 5.16 17.61
N LYS A 188 2.89 4.96 16.75
CA LYS A 188 1.96 6.02 16.32
C LYS A 188 0.57 5.43 16.10
N GLN A 189 -0.44 6.28 16.16
CA GLN A 189 -1.78 6.04 15.63
C GLN A 189 -1.92 6.74 14.29
N PHE A 190 -2.72 6.18 13.39
CA PHE A 190 -3.04 6.86 12.13
C PHE A 190 -4.54 7.09 12.01
N TYR A 191 -4.86 8.12 11.24
CA TYR A 191 -6.22 8.56 10.92
C TYR A 191 -6.27 8.86 9.42
N LEU A 192 -7.44 8.72 8.83
CA LEU A 192 -7.69 9.09 7.44
C LEU A 192 -7.58 10.62 7.26
N PRO A 193 -7.56 11.14 6.02
CA PRO A 193 -7.48 12.57 5.76
C PRO A 193 -8.55 13.39 6.51
N ASP A 194 -9.77 12.90 6.56
CA ASP A 194 -10.90 13.55 7.21
C ASP A 194 -11.02 13.27 8.72
N GLY A 195 -10.19 12.39 9.29
CA GLY A 195 -10.11 12.08 10.72
C GLY A 195 -10.50 10.68 11.14
#